data_8273554efd82ee1297c5a0727bc2e9f8
#
_entry.id   8273554efd82ee1297c5a0727bc2e9f8
#
_cell.length_a   1.000
_cell.length_b   1.000
_cell.length_c   1.000
_cell.angle_alpha   90.00
_cell.angle_beta   90.00
_cell.angle_gamma   90.00
#
_symmetry.space_group_name_H-M   'P 1'
#
loop_
_entity.id
_entity.type
_entity.pdbx_description
1 polymer ?
#
loop_
_entity_poly.entity_id
_entity_poly.type
_entity_poly.pdbx_seq_one_letter_code
_entity_poly.pdbx_strand_id
1 'polypeptide(L)'
;DGSNDREASAEFAGDQFRSDSIILARIDPVDKKATLVSIHRDTLVDMGEYGQNKLNAAHAIGGAALTVKTVSKLAGVPISHYAEINFDGFKDIVDALGGVEVDVPMEIDDEDAGGHLDAGLQTLSGDQALILCRSRHAYDEYGDGDSYRAANQRLVLSAIAKKILSADVATMASTVQALSQYVTTDLEISDIIGLAQTMQGLDPATDIYSAMEPTTSKYINDVWYEINNVDEWKKMMTRVNQGLPPTDEDIVDEMSNTVLATTGSGQTHSSTNEDGTQKKAKRTGSVAVRNGNGITGAGTEASERIEELGYSVESGNADSFDYPKTLVIYDDEAKASRAQEIADALGVGKAMKNDGSYLFESDFLVVLGSDWK
;
A
#
# COMPACT_ATOMS: atom_id res chain seq x y z
N ASP A 1 -7.65 -9.20 -12.05
CA ASP A 1 -8.01 -10.30 -11.15
C ASP A 1 -8.22 -11.58 -11.97
N GLY A 2 -7.21 -12.43 -12.05
CA GLY A 2 -7.22 -13.74 -12.71
C GLY A 2 -7.20 -14.86 -11.67
N SER A 3 -8.00 -14.74 -10.60
CA SER A 3 -8.16 -15.85 -9.64
C SER A 3 -8.83 -17.06 -10.29
N ASN A 4 -8.43 -18.26 -9.88
CA ASN A 4 -8.99 -19.51 -10.41
C ASN A 4 -10.51 -19.59 -10.20
N ASP A 5 -11.03 -19.04 -9.10
CA ASP A 5 -12.47 -19.00 -8.82
C ASP A 5 -13.22 -18.13 -9.83
N ARG A 6 -12.61 -17.02 -10.25
CA ARG A 6 -13.19 -16.10 -11.24
C ARG A 6 -13.10 -16.68 -12.66
N GLU A 7 -11.98 -17.27 -13.01
CA GLU A 7 -11.82 -17.98 -14.29
C GLU A 7 -12.78 -19.17 -14.44
N ALA A 8 -13.06 -19.87 -13.32
CA ALA A 8 -13.99 -20.99 -13.30
C ALA A 8 -15.47 -20.59 -13.28
N SER A 9 -15.77 -19.32 -13.01
CA SER A 9 -17.15 -18.85 -12.92
C SER A 9 -17.77 -18.68 -14.31
N ALA A 10 -19.03 -19.11 -14.48
CA ALA A 10 -19.75 -18.98 -15.75
C ALA A 10 -19.95 -17.50 -16.17
N GLU A 11 -19.93 -16.58 -15.22
CA GLU A 11 -20.10 -15.14 -15.43
C GLU A 11 -18.89 -14.53 -16.14
N PHE A 12 -17.68 -15.05 -15.88
CA PHE A 12 -16.42 -14.53 -16.43
C PHE A 12 -15.75 -15.50 -17.41
N ALA A 13 -16.43 -16.58 -17.78
CA ALA A 13 -15.89 -17.58 -18.68
C ALA A 13 -15.55 -16.98 -20.05
N GLY A 14 -14.28 -16.93 -20.39
CA GLY A 14 -13.76 -16.34 -21.62
C GLY A 14 -13.39 -14.86 -21.54
N ASP A 15 -13.49 -14.23 -20.36
CA ASP A 15 -13.00 -12.88 -20.15
C ASP A 15 -11.47 -12.86 -20.17
N GLN A 16 -10.94 -11.82 -20.82
CA GLN A 16 -9.50 -11.53 -20.77
C GLN A 16 -9.23 -10.56 -19.62
N PHE A 17 -8.47 -11.03 -18.63
CA PHE A 17 -8.22 -10.27 -17.42
C PHE A 17 -7.23 -9.10 -17.66
N ARG A 18 -7.47 -7.99 -16.96
CA ARG A 18 -6.55 -6.85 -16.91
C ARG A 18 -5.51 -7.08 -15.83
N SER A 19 -4.31 -6.51 -16.00
CA SER A 19 -3.31 -6.50 -14.94
C SER A 19 -3.69 -5.50 -13.85
N ASP A 20 -3.65 -5.93 -12.58
CA ASP A 20 -3.95 -5.10 -11.42
C ASP A 20 -2.71 -4.42 -10.85
N SER A 21 -1.54 -5.00 -11.06
CA SER A 21 -0.23 -4.48 -10.68
C SER A 21 0.74 -4.65 -11.84
N ILE A 22 1.54 -3.62 -12.10
CA ILE A 22 2.57 -3.63 -13.13
C ILE A 22 3.85 -3.07 -12.52
N ILE A 23 4.89 -3.89 -12.43
CA ILE A 23 6.17 -3.51 -11.85
C ILE A 23 7.27 -3.76 -12.88
N LEU A 24 8.02 -2.71 -13.22
CA LEU A 24 9.24 -2.81 -14.00
C LEU A 24 10.40 -3.05 -13.03
N ALA A 25 11.03 -4.22 -13.17
CA ALA A 25 12.18 -4.61 -12.36
C ALA A 25 13.48 -4.53 -13.16
N ARG A 26 14.50 -3.85 -12.61
CA ARG A 26 15.88 -3.94 -13.07
C ARG A 26 16.67 -4.75 -12.04
N ILE A 27 17.29 -5.84 -12.47
CA ILE A 27 18.13 -6.67 -11.62
C ILE A 27 19.56 -6.52 -12.09
N ASP A 28 20.47 -6.17 -11.19
CA ASP A 28 21.89 -6.04 -11.42
C ASP A 28 22.66 -7.14 -10.68
N PRO A 29 23.00 -8.24 -11.37
CA PRO A 29 23.69 -9.34 -10.71
C PRO A 29 25.17 -9.04 -10.39
N VAL A 30 25.75 -7.99 -10.99
CA VAL A 30 27.15 -7.58 -10.74
C VAL A 30 27.25 -6.83 -9.41
N ASP A 31 26.38 -5.82 -9.26
CA ASP A 31 26.37 -4.99 -8.05
C ASP A 31 25.43 -5.54 -6.97
N LYS A 32 24.72 -6.64 -7.26
CA LYS A 32 23.69 -7.27 -6.40
C LYS A 32 22.63 -6.27 -5.95
N LYS A 33 22.14 -5.47 -6.89
CA LYS A 33 21.10 -4.48 -6.67
C LYS A 33 19.84 -4.82 -7.46
N ALA A 34 18.69 -4.44 -6.95
CA ALA A 34 17.43 -4.49 -7.67
C ALA A 34 16.73 -3.13 -7.62
N THR A 35 16.05 -2.76 -8.70
CA THR A 35 15.20 -1.57 -8.74
C THR A 35 13.79 -1.98 -9.13
N LEU A 36 12.81 -1.61 -8.35
CA LEU A 36 11.40 -1.88 -8.57
C LEU A 36 10.65 -0.57 -8.83
N VAL A 37 10.16 -0.37 -10.05
CA VAL A 37 9.36 0.79 -10.41
C VAL A 37 7.95 0.34 -10.70
N SER A 38 7.00 0.70 -9.83
CA SER A 38 5.58 0.47 -10.07
C SER A 38 5.06 1.45 -11.12
N ILE A 39 4.26 0.94 -12.05
CA ILE A 39 3.62 1.72 -13.10
C ILE A 39 2.11 1.72 -12.83
N HIS A 40 1.48 2.87 -12.92
CA HIS A 40 0.04 2.96 -12.73
C HIS A 40 -0.70 2.13 -13.77
N ARG A 41 -1.58 1.23 -13.33
CA ARG A 41 -2.38 0.38 -14.23
C ARG A 41 -3.29 1.21 -15.16
N ASP A 42 -3.66 2.42 -14.71
CA ASP A 42 -4.55 3.33 -15.40
C ASP A 42 -3.80 4.38 -16.24
N THR A 43 -2.46 4.26 -16.39
CA THR A 43 -1.65 5.13 -17.25
C THR A 43 -2.17 5.09 -18.69
N LEU A 44 -2.43 6.27 -19.25
CA LEU A 44 -2.82 6.42 -20.66
C LEU A 44 -1.62 6.15 -21.55
N VAL A 45 -1.70 5.10 -22.35
CA VAL A 45 -0.63 4.64 -23.24
C VAL A 45 -1.12 4.46 -24.67
N ASP A 46 -0.21 4.60 -25.63
CA ASP A 46 -0.45 4.29 -27.03
C ASP A 46 0.03 2.86 -27.34
N MET A 47 -0.90 1.97 -27.62
CA MET A 47 -0.68 0.55 -27.96
C MET A 47 -0.54 0.31 -29.47
N GLY A 48 -0.25 1.34 -30.26
CA GLY A 48 -0.09 1.22 -31.72
C GLY A 48 -1.41 0.95 -32.43
N GLU A 49 -1.53 -0.19 -33.09
CA GLU A 49 -2.75 -0.57 -33.83
C GLU A 49 -4.02 -0.70 -32.98
N TYR A 50 -3.86 -0.86 -31.65
CA TYR A 50 -4.96 -0.94 -30.69
C TYR A 50 -5.37 0.45 -30.14
N GLY A 51 -4.69 1.53 -30.57
CA GLY A 51 -4.99 2.91 -30.17
C GLY A 51 -4.53 3.23 -28.74
N GLN A 52 -5.12 4.30 -28.19
CA GLN A 52 -4.85 4.72 -26.80
C GLN A 52 -5.80 4.08 -25.81
N ASN A 53 -5.29 3.58 -24.71
CA ASN A 53 -6.08 2.98 -23.63
C ASN A 53 -5.28 3.03 -22.31
N LYS A 54 -5.90 2.57 -21.20
CA LYS A 54 -5.22 2.28 -19.95
C LYS A 54 -4.20 1.16 -20.13
N LEU A 55 -3.06 1.26 -19.50
CA LEU A 55 -1.99 0.26 -19.60
C LEU A 55 -2.46 -1.15 -19.25
N ASN A 56 -3.32 -1.29 -18.23
CA ASN A 56 -3.84 -2.59 -17.82
C ASN A 56 -4.65 -3.32 -18.91
N ALA A 57 -5.19 -2.59 -19.88
CA ALA A 57 -5.89 -3.17 -21.01
C ALA A 57 -4.94 -3.91 -21.99
N ALA A 58 -3.64 -3.62 -21.97
CA ALA A 58 -2.69 -4.31 -22.85
C ALA A 58 -2.67 -5.81 -22.61
N HIS A 59 -2.75 -6.24 -21.34
CA HIS A 59 -2.82 -7.65 -21.00
C HIS A 59 -4.09 -8.33 -21.54
N ALA A 60 -5.24 -7.70 -21.34
CA ALA A 60 -6.51 -8.21 -21.84
C ALA A 60 -6.58 -8.26 -23.39
N ILE A 61 -5.88 -7.39 -24.10
CA ILE A 61 -5.89 -7.30 -25.56
C ILE A 61 -4.90 -8.27 -26.20
N GLY A 62 -3.67 -8.36 -25.67
CA GLY A 62 -2.58 -9.10 -26.32
C GLY A 62 -1.64 -9.80 -25.35
N GLY A 63 -2.09 -10.05 -24.12
CA GLY A 63 -1.34 -10.79 -23.09
C GLY A 63 -0.01 -10.14 -22.72
N ALA A 64 0.91 -10.97 -22.19
CA ALA A 64 2.27 -10.57 -21.83
C ALA A 64 3.00 -9.84 -22.95
N ALA A 65 2.90 -10.32 -24.18
CA ALA A 65 3.63 -9.77 -25.32
C ALA A 65 3.28 -8.29 -25.60
N LEU A 66 1.99 -7.94 -25.59
CA LEU A 66 1.57 -6.55 -25.78
C LEU A 66 1.91 -5.69 -24.56
N THR A 67 1.76 -6.25 -23.35
CA THR A 67 2.12 -5.57 -22.11
C THR A 67 3.60 -5.22 -22.08
N VAL A 68 4.48 -6.18 -22.32
CA VAL A 68 5.94 -5.97 -22.41
C VAL A 68 6.30 -4.91 -23.46
N LYS A 69 5.73 -5.02 -24.66
CA LYS A 69 5.96 -4.03 -25.74
C LYS A 69 5.53 -2.62 -25.33
N THR A 70 4.38 -2.51 -24.66
CA THR A 70 3.81 -1.21 -24.25
C THR A 70 4.62 -0.60 -23.11
N VAL A 71 4.99 -1.40 -22.09
CA VAL A 71 5.84 -0.95 -20.98
C VAL A 71 7.24 -0.59 -21.47
N SER A 72 7.83 -1.39 -22.35
CA SER A 72 9.14 -1.07 -22.97
C SER A 72 9.13 0.27 -23.70
N LYS A 73 8.04 0.56 -24.45
CA LYS A 73 7.85 1.85 -25.13
C LYS A 73 7.71 3.00 -24.14
N LEU A 74 6.92 2.84 -23.09
CA LEU A 74 6.69 3.84 -22.03
C LEU A 74 7.99 4.13 -21.27
N ALA A 75 8.73 3.09 -20.89
CA ALA A 75 9.94 3.20 -20.11
C ALA A 75 11.17 3.62 -20.95
N GLY A 76 11.11 3.46 -22.26
CA GLY A 76 12.21 3.76 -23.16
C GLY A 76 13.42 2.81 -23.02
N VAL A 77 13.19 1.61 -22.49
CA VAL A 77 14.21 0.58 -22.28
C VAL A 77 13.74 -0.77 -22.83
N PRO A 78 14.64 -1.65 -23.31
CA PRO A 78 14.29 -3.01 -23.66
C PRO A 78 13.94 -3.80 -22.39
N ILE A 79 12.91 -4.63 -22.48
CA ILE A 79 12.54 -5.61 -21.44
C ILE A 79 12.91 -6.99 -21.96
N SER A 80 13.74 -7.72 -21.21
CA SER A 80 14.27 -9.02 -21.63
C SER A 80 13.36 -10.17 -21.26
N HIS A 81 12.67 -10.08 -20.12
CA HIS A 81 11.85 -11.15 -19.57
C HIS A 81 10.61 -10.60 -18.89
N TYR A 82 9.65 -11.46 -18.66
CA TYR A 82 8.44 -11.16 -17.89
C TYR A 82 8.13 -12.27 -16.88
N ALA A 83 7.36 -11.92 -15.87
CA ALA A 83 6.74 -12.87 -14.94
C ALA A 83 5.33 -12.40 -14.61
N GLU A 84 4.40 -13.33 -14.59
CA GLU A 84 2.99 -13.11 -14.24
C GLU A 84 2.58 -14.05 -13.12
N ILE A 85 1.79 -13.53 -12.21
CA ILE A 85 1.24 -14.29 -11.09
C ILE A 85 -0.20 -13.83 -10.86
N ASN A 86 -1.12 -14.77 -10.66
CA ASN A 86 -2.47 -14.47 -10.22
C ASN A 86 -2.56 -14.45 -8.67
N PHE A 87 -3.70 -14.04 -8.12
CA PHE A 87 -3.87 -13.92 -6.68
C PHE A 87 -3.73 -15.24 -5.94
N ASP A 88 -4.23 -16.34 -6.51
CA ASP A 88 -4.11 -17.66 -5.87
C ASP A 88 -2.66 -18.11 -5.85
N GLY A 89 -1.95 -18.01 -6.97
CA GLY A 89 -0.53 -18.32 -7.04
C GLY A 89 0.32 -17.45 -6.12
N PHE A 90 -0.05 -16.18 -5.94
CA PHE A 90 0.62 -15.30 -5.00
C PHE A 90 0.44 -15.80 -3.54
N LYS A 91 -0.78 -16.15 -3.14
CA LYS A 91 -1.05 -16.72 -1.82
C LYS A 91 -0.28 -18.02 -1.60
N ASP A 92 -0.33 -18.92 -2.59
CA ASP A 92 0.34 -20.21 -2.55
C ASP A 92 1.86 -20.06 -2.40
N ILE A 93 2.47 -19.06 -3.05
CA ILE A 93 3.90 -18.74 -2.89
C ILE A 93 4.21 -18.35 -1.44
N VAL A 94 3.44 -17.41 -0.90
CA VAL A 94 3.65 -16.93 0.48
C VAL A 94 3.48 -18.08 1.48
N ASP A 95 2.44 -18.89 1.32
CA ASP A 95 2.15 -20.01 2.22
C ASP A 95 3.19 -21.14 2.09
N ALA A 96 3.66 -21.44 0.88
CA ALA A 96 4.74 -22.42 0.66
C ALA A 96 6.08 -21.99 1.29
N LEU A 97 6.31 -20.68 1.42
CA LEU A 97 7.45 -20.13 2.15
C LEU A 97 7.26 -20.19 3.68
N GLY A 98 6.10 -20.61 4.18
CA GLY A 98 5.76 -20.56 5.61
C GLY A 98 5.47 -19.15 6.10
N GLY A 99 4.93 -18.30 5.23
CA GLY A 99 4.68 -16.88 5.47
C GLY A 99 5.89 -16.00 5.22
N VAL A 100 5.67 -14.69 5.15
CA VAL A 100 6.72 -13.67 4.97
C VAL A 100 6.68 -12.67 6.11
N GLU A 101 7.85 -12.28 6.61
CA GLU A 101 7.98 -11.28 7.67
C GLU A 101 7.89 -9.88 7.06
N VAL A 102 6.89 -9.13 7.47
CA VAL A 102 6.62 -7.77 7.00
C VAL A 102 6.35 -6.87 8.18
N ASP A 103 6.95 -5.70 8.19
CA ASP A 103 6.59 -4.61 9.10
C ASP A 103 5.46 -3.82 8.44
N VAL A 104 4.20 -4.10 8.83
CA VAL A 104 3.00 -3.48 8.27
C VAL A 104 2.97 -2.02 8.69
N PRO A 105 2.95 -1.05 7.74
CA PRO A 105 3.16 0.36 8.02
C PRO A 105 2.17 0.96 9.01
N MET A 106 0.91 0.61 8.86
CA MET A 106 -0.20 1.06 9.68
C MET A 106 -1.24 -0.05 9.76
N GLU A 107 -2.16 0.08 10.68
CA GLU A 107 -3.36 -0.79 10.72
C GLU A 107 -4.13 -0.67 9.39
N ILE A 108 -4.43 -1.81 8.80
CA ILE A 108 -5.23 -1.92 7.59
C ILE A 108 -6.62 -2.40 7.99
N ASP A 109 -7.63 -1.62 7.63
CA ASP A 109 -9.03 -2.02 7.71
C ASP A 109 -9.69 -1.71 6.36
N ASP A 110 -9.75 -2.72 5.48
CA ASP A 110 -10.17 -2.57 4.09
C ASP A 110 -10.95 -3.82 3.67
N GLU A 111 -12.27 -3.76 3.75
CA GLU A 111 -13.16 -4.87 3.39
C GLU A 111 -13.01 -5.26 1.90
N ASP A 112 -12.77 -4.29 1.01
CA ASP A 112 -12.56 -4.55 -0.42
C ASP A 112 -11.21 -5.24 -0.70
N ALA A 113 -10.23 -5.04 0.19
CA ALA A 113 -8.97 -5.77 0.15
C ALA A 113 -9.09 -7.18 0.73
N GLY A 114 -10.09 -7.44 1.56
CA GLY A 114 -10.38 -8.75 2.15
C GLY A 114 -10.30 -8.79 3.67
N GLY A 115 -10.14 -7.64 4.37
CA GLY A 115 -10.25 -7.57 5.82
C GLY A 115 -9.20 -6.71 6.51
N HIS A 116 -8.78 -7.19 7.68
CA HIS A 116 -8.00 -6.43 8.66
C HIS A 116 -6.58 -6.98 8.85
N LEU A 117 -5.61 -6.06 9.08
CA LEU A 117 -4.26 -6.37 9.55
C LEU A 117 -3.84 -5.35 10.61
N ASP A 118 -3.25 -5.84 11.70
CA ASP A 118 -2.59 -4.97 12.66
C ASP A 118 -1.33 -4.30 12.06
N ALA A 119 -0.98 -3.12 12.56
CA ALA A 119 0.30 -2.50 12.24
C ALA A 119 1.46 -3.27 12.91
N GLY A 120 2.66 -3.16 12.33
CA GLY A 120 3.90 -3.64 12.94
C GLY A 120 4.45 -4.93 12.35
N LEU A 121 5.59 -5.35 12.92
CA LEU A 121 6.33 -6.51 12.44
C LEU A 121 5.58 -7.81 12.74
N GLN A 122 5.22 -8.52 11.70
CA GLN A 122 4.48 -9.78 11.80
C GLN A 122 4.79 -10.71 10.62
N THR A 123 4.48 -11.99 10.79
CA THR A 123 4.58 -12.96 9.68
C THR A 123 3.21 -13.08 9.03
N LEU A 124 3.12 -12.65 7.78
CA LEU A 124 1.88 -12.69 6.99
C LEU A 124 1.73 -14.04 6.30
N SER A 125 0.54 -14.63 6.39
CA SER A 125 0.10 -15.72 5.51
C SER A 125 -0.19 -15.22 4.09
N GLY A 126 -0.48 -16.12 3.14
CA GLY A 126 -0.84 -15.74 1.77
C GLY A 126 -2.05 -14.81 1.70
N ASP A 127 -3.11 -15.11 2.45
CA ASP A 127 -4.30 -14.26 2.50
C ASP A 127 -3.98 -12.88 3.12
N GLN A 128 -3.24 -12.83 4.20
CA GLN A 128 -2.83 -11.58 4.86
C GLN A 128 -1.92 -10.72 3.96
N ALA A 129 -0.96 -11.34 3.28
CA ALA A 129 -0.10 -10.65 2.33
C ALA A 129 -0.92 -10.09 1.13
N LEU A 130 -1.95 -10.82 0.70
CA LEU A 130 -2.84 -10.35 -0.36
C LEU A 130 -3.70 -9.17 0.10
N ILE A 131 -4.22 -9.18 1.34
CA ILE A 131 -4.92 -8.03 1.93
C ILE A 131 -4.03 -6.79 1.84
N LEU A 132 -2.78 -6.87 2.33
CA LEU A 132 -1.84 -5.74 2.28
C LEU A 132 -1.57 -5.26 0.85
N CYS A 133 -1.38 -6.19 -0.10
CA CYS A 133 -1.12 -5.88 -1.51
C CYS A 133 -2.33 -5.32 -2.26
N ARG A 134 -3.54 -5.47 -1.75
CA ARG A 134 -4.78 -4.96 -2.36
C ARG A 134 -5.31 -3.70 -1.68
N SER A 135 -4.92 -3.44 -0.45
CA SER A 135 -5.44 -2.34 0.35
C SER A 135 -5.20 -0.98 -0.32
N ARG A 136 -6.29 -0.23 -0.44
CA ARG A 136 -6.35 1.13 -0.98
C ARG A 136 -7.16 2.04 -0.07
N HIS A 137 -8.36 1.60 0.33
CA HIS A 137 -9.30 2.41 1.08
C HIS A 137 -8.83 2.71 2.51
N ALA A 138 -7.99 1.86 3.11
CA ALA A 138 -7.32 2.18 4.35
C ALA A 138 -6.42 3.44 4.26
N TYR A 139 -6.08 3.87 3.04
CA TYR A 139 -5.22 5.03 2.77
C TYR A 139 -5.98 6.26 2.23
N ASP A 140 -7.30 6.23 2.11
CA ASP A 140 -8.09 7.32 1.49
C ASP A 140 -7.87 8.69 2.16
N GLU A 141 -7.45 8.70 3.42
CA GLU A 141 -7.18 9.93 4.17
C GLU A 141 -5.75 10.44 4.01
N TYR A 142 -4.84 9.62 3.50
CA TYR A 142 -3.42 9.95 3.37
C TYR A 142 -3.05 10.39 1.95
N GLY A 143 -3.88 10.10 0.96
CA GLY A 143 -3.63 10.50 -0.42
C GLY A 143 -4.16 9.51 -1.46
N ASP A 144 -3.42 9.35 -2.55
CA ASP A 144 -3.77 8.39 -3.59
C ASP A 144 -3.53 6.95 -3.13
N GLY A 145 -4.61 6.24 -2.78
CA GLY A 145 -4.57 4.85 -2.32
C GLY A 145 -3.82 3.89 -3.25
N ASP A 146 -3.76 4.18 -4.56
CA ASP A 146 -2.99 3.39 -5.53
C ASP A 146 -1.49 3.47 -5.30
N SER A 147 -0.95 4.63 -4.92
CA SER A 147 0.46 4.80 -4.59
C SER A 147 0.86 3.99 -3.34
N TYR A 148 0.03 3.98 -2.31
CA TYR A 148 0.24 3.18 -1.10
C TYR A 148 0.12 1.69 -1.37
N ARG A 149 -0.88 1.27 -2.13
CA ARG A 149 -1.01 -0.12 -2.58
C ARG A 149 0.25 -0.58 -3.32
N ALA A 150 0.75 0.22 -4.25
CA ALA A 150 1.97 -0.09 -4.99
C ALA A 150 3.21 -0.16 -4.07
N ALA A 151 3.29 0.68 -3.04
CA ALA A 151 4.35 0.62 -2.03
C ALA A 151 4.27 -0.68 -1.23
N ASN A 152 3.07 -1.07 -0.77
CA ASN A 152 2.85 -2.33 -0.06
C ASN A 152 3.19 -3.55 -0.91
N GLN A 153 2.87 -3.53 -2.21
CA GLN A 153 3.25 -4.60 -3.14
C GLN A 153 4.77 -4.74 -3.24
N ARG A 154 5.52 -3.64 -3.34
CA ARG A 154 7.00 -3.66 -3.36
C ARG A 154 7.56 -4.14 -2.01
N LEU A 155 6.95 -3.75 -0.90
CA LEU A 155 7.33 -4.20 0.44
C LEU A 155 7.20 -5.72 0.59
N VAL A 156 6.06 -6.29 0.20
CA VAL A 156 5.84 -7.76 0.26
C VAL A 156 6.74 -8.51 -0.70
N LEU A 157 6.95 -8.00 -1.93
CA LEU A 157 7.89 -8.60 -2.88
C LEU A 157 9.32 -8.61 -2.34
N SER A 158 9.75 -7.53 -1.67
CA SER A 158 11.04 -7.45 -1.01
C SER A 158 11.17 -8.47 0.14
N ALA A 159 10.11 -8.69 0.91
CA ALA A 159 10.07 -9.70 1.97
C ALA A 159 10.14 -11.14 1.41
N ILE A 160 9.44 -11.42 0.30
CA ILE A 160 9.53 -12.70 -0.42
C ILE A 160 10.97 -12.92 -0.91
N ALA A 161 11.57 -11.92 -1.56
CA ALA A 161 12.95 -12.00 -2.03
C ALA A 161 13.92 -12.24 -0.87
N LYS A 162 13.79 -11.51 0.24
CA LYS A 162 14.59 -11.71 1.46
C LYS A 162 14.50 -13.16 1.96
N LYS A 163 13.29 -13.69 2.04
CA LYS A 163 13.03 -15.06 2.52
C LYS A 163 13.72 -16.11 1.65
N ILE A 164 13.61 -15.98 0.32
CA ILE A 164 14.22 -16.91 -0.64
C ILE A 164 15.76 -16.78 -0.63
N LEU A 165 16.27 -15.54 -0.71
CA LEU A 165 17.71 -15.28 -0.89
C LEU A 165 18.53 -15.47 0.41
N SER A 166 17.89 -15.53 1.58
CA SER A 166 18.54 -15.84 2.86
C SER A 166 18.72 -17.33 3.12
N ALA A 167 18.10 -18.20 2.31
CA ALA A 167 18.23 -19.64 2.45
C ALA A 167 19.60 -20.14 1.94
N ASP A 168 20.04 -21.32 2.37
CA ASP A 168 21.18 -21.98 1.75
C ASP A 168 20.87 -22.35 0.29
N VAL A 169 21.93 -22.55 -0.52
CA VAL A 169 21.82 -22.75 -1.98
C VAL A 169 20.90 -23.94 -2.33
N ALA A 170 20.95 -25.02 -1.58
CA ALA A 170 20.13 -26.21 -1.88
C ALA A 170 18.65 -25.96 -1.55
N THR A 171 18.37 -25.36 -0.41
CA THR A 171 17.02 -24.95 0.00
C THR A 171 16.45 -23.91 -0.97
N MET A 172 17.22 -22.90 -1.34
CA MET A 172 16.83 -21.88 -2.31
C MET A 172 16.46 -22.50 -3.66
N ALA A 173 17.31 -23.38 -4.21
CA ALA A 173 17.03 -24.04 -5.48
C ALA A 173 15.76 -24.90 -5.44
N SER A 174 15.55 -25.66 -4.34
CA SER A 174 14.33 -26.46 -4.18
C SER A 174 13.10 -25.60 -4.00
N THR A 175 13.21 -24.46 -3.31
CA THR A 175 12.13 -23.49 -3.15
C THR A 175 11.73 -22.88 -4.49
N VAL A 176 12.71 -22.36 -5.27
CA VAL A 176 12.43 -21.82 -6.62
C VAL A 176 11.76 -22.86 -7.52
N GLN A 177 12.26 -24.12 -7.49
CA GLN A 177 11.67 -25.21 -8.25
C GLN A 177 10.20 -25.48 -7.83
N ALA A 178 9.92 -25.46 -6.54
CA ALA A 178 8.54 -25.68 -6.03
C ALA A 178 7.60 -24.54 -6.39
N LEU A 179 8.09 -23.28 -6.33
CA LEU A 179 7.29 -22.08 -6.60
C LEU A 179 7.09 -21.80 -8.08
N SER A 180 7.89 -22.38 -8.97
CA SER A 180 7.81 -22.12 -10.42
C SER A 180 6.46 -22.48 -11.04
N GLN A 181 5.71 -23.38 -10.44
CA GLN A 181 4.36 -23.76 -10.92
C GLN A 181 3.31 -22.65 -10.74
N TYR A 182 3.58 -21.65 -9.88
CA TYR A 182 2.66 -20.55 -9.57
C TYR A 182 2.94 -19.29 -10.41
N VAL A 183 3.99 -19.31 -11.23
CA VAL A 183 4.46 -18.15 -12.00
C VAL A 183 4.50 -18.51 -13.48
N THR A 184 3.89 -17.67 -14.32
CA THR A 184 4.05 -17.74 -15.77
C THR A 184 5.19 -16.82 -16.20
N THR A 185 6.22 -17.34 -16.85
CA THR A 185 7.41 -16.57 -17.26
C THR A 185 8.03 -17.20 -18.52
N ASP A 186 8.83 -16.41 -19.21
CA ASP A 186 9.69 -16.86 -20.31
C ASP A 186 11.10 -17.27 -19.86
N LEU A 187 11.42 -17.17 -18.54
CA LEU A 187 12.67 -17.65 -17.98
C LEU A 187 12.64 -19.14 -17.72
N GLU A 188 13.74 -19.82 -18.06
CA GLU A 188 13.94 -21.20 -17.64
C GLU A 188 14.19 -21.26 -16.11
N ILE A 189 13.72 -22.33 -15.47
CA ILE A 189 13.90 -22.51 -14.01
C ILE A 189 15.37 -22.46 -13.60
N SER A 190 16.25 -23.01 -14.43
CA SER A 190 17.71 -22.96 -14.24
C SER A 190 18.27 -21.53 -14.18
N ASP A 191 17.69 -20.63 -14.99
CA ASP A 191 18.12 -19.23 -15.04
C ASP A 191 17.65 -18.49 -13.80
N ILE A 192 16.42 -18.76 -13.35
CA ILE A 192 15.87 -18.22 -12.10
C ILE A 192 16.72 -18.66 -10.90
N ILE A 193 17.08 -19.95 -10.84
CA ILE A 193 17.96 -20.48 -9.77
C ILE A 193 19.35 -19.83 -9.85
N GLY A 194 19.94 -19.71 -11.03
CA GLY A 194 21.24 -19.06 -11.23
C GLY A 194 21.24 -17.60 -10.82
N LEU A 195 20.18 -16.87 -11.16
CA LEU A 195 19.98 -15.49 -10.75
C LEU A 195 19.82 -15.37 -9.23
N ALA A 196 18.99 -16.20 -8.61
CA ALA A 196 18.81 -16.23 -7.16
C ALA A 196 20.12 -16.54 -6.43
N GLN A 197 20.91 -17.48 -6.92
CA GLN A 197 22.25 -17.77 -6.37
C GLN A 197 23.19 -16.58 -6.46
N THR A 198 23.18 -15.86 -7.58
CA THR A 198 24.02 -14.68 -7.78
C THR A 198 23.60 -13.55 -6.84
N MET A 199 22.29 -13.39 -6.63
CA MET A 199 21.73 -12.36 -5.74
C MET A 199 21.71 -12.75 -4.26
N GLN A 200 22.23 -13.93 -3.91
CA GLN A 200 22.27 -14.38 -2.50
C GLN A 200 23.01 -13.38 -1.61
N GLY A 201 22.40 -13.07 -0.47
CA GLY A 201 22.92 -12.08 0.49
C GLY A 201 22.48 -10.65 0.20
N LEU A 202 21.62 -10.42 -0.80
CA LEU A 202 20.96 -9.14 -1.00
C LEU A 202 20.16 -8.77 0.25
N ASP A 203 20.38 -7.56 0.76
CA ASP A 203 19.61 -6.95 1.83
C ASP A 203 18.58 -5.98 1.22
N PRO A 204 17.26 -6.26 1.32
CA PRO A 204 16.25 -5.38 0.75
C PRO A 204 16.32 -3.94 1.24
N ALA A 205 16.81 -3.70 2.46
CA ALA A 205 16.90 -2.36 3.02
C ALA A 205 17.94 -1.47 2.30
N THR A 206 19.03 -2.07 1.80
CA THR A 206 20.13 -1.34 1.18
C THR A 206 20.33 -1.64 -0.30
N ASP A 207 19.78 -2.77 -0.78
CA ASP A 207 20.07 -3.30 -2.11
C ASP A 207 18.85 -3.29 -3.04
N ILE A 208 17.66 -2.94 -2.52
CA ILE A 208 16.47 -2.72 -3.34
C ILE A 208 16.12 -1.24 -3.35
N TYR A 209 16.11 -0.67 -4.55
CA TYR A 209 15.59 0.66 -4.83
C TYR A 209 14.16 0.57 -5.31
N SER A 210 13.33 1.53 -4.95
CA SER A 210 11.96 1.50 -5.43
C SER A 210 11.35 2.88 -5.60
N ALA A 211 10.41 2.99 -6.55
CA ALA A 211 9.58 4.18 -6.74
C ALA A 211 8.30 3.83 -7.49
N MET A 212 7.47 4.83 -7.67
CA MET A 212 6.31 4.78 -8.54
C MET A 212 6.47 5.74 -9.72
N GLU A 213 5.87 5.40 -10.85
CA GLU A 213 5.77 6.26 -12.02
C GLU A 213 5.17 7.62 -11.64
N PRO A 214 5.83 8.75 -11.96
CA PRO A 214 5.25 10.06 -11.73
C PRO A 214 4.14 10.34 -12.74
N THR A 215 2.93 10.57 -12.24
CA THR A 215 1.73 10.81 -13.05
C THR A 215 0.92 12.00 -12.53
N THR A 216 -0.08 12.38 -13.31
CA THR A 216 -1.12 13.32 -12.92
C THR A 216 -2.47 12.76 -13.36
N SER A 217 -3.40 12.63 -12.43
CA SER A 217 -4.74 12.13 -12.71
C SER A 217 -5.52 13.10 -13.61
N LYS A 218 -6.19 12.60 -14.63
CA LYS A 218 -6.99 13.39 -15.56
C LYS A 218 -8.26 12.69 -15.99
N TYR A 219 -9.38 13.44 -15.96
CA TYR A 219 -10.67 12.97 -16.43
C TYR A 219 -10.83 13.31 -17.91
N ILE A 220 -10.96 12.30 -18.78
CA ILE A 220 -11.05 12.46 -20.23
C ILE A 220 -12.17 11.56 -20.75
N ASN A 221 -13.17 12.15 -21.42
CA ASN A 221 -14.30 11.39 -22.01
C ASN A 221 -14.94 10.41 -21.02
N ASP A 222 -15.30 10.89 -19.85
CA ASP A 222 -15.96 10.15 -18.78
C ASP A 222 -15.13 8.98 -18.16
N VAL A 223 -13.80 9.03 -18.36
CA VAL A 223 -12.85 8.04 -17.80
C VAL A 223 -11.69 8.74 -17.10
N TRP A 224 -11.32 8.28 -15.92
CA TRP A 224 -10.11 8.67 -15.24
C TRP A 224 -8.90 7.95 -15.83
N TYR A 225 -7.85 8.71 -16.12
CA TYR A 225 -6.55 8.21 -16.56
C TYR A 225 -5.44 8.82 -15.72
N GLU A 226 -4.35 8.08 -15.60
CA GLU A 226 -3.07 8.60 -15.14
C GLU A 226 -2.26 9.06 -16.36
N ILE A 227 -1.83 10.32 -16.34
CA ILE A 227 -1.02 10.90 -17.42
C ILE A 227 0.43 10.94 -16.95
N ASN A 228 1.28 10.23 -17.65
CA ASN A 228 2.71 10.20 -17.37
C ASN A 228 3.34 11.60 -17.41
N ASN A 229 4.06 11.99 -16.37
CA ASN A 229 4.86 13.22 -16.31
C ASN A 229 6.19 12.97 -17.02
N VAL A 230 6.20 13.15 -18.34
CA VAL A 230 7.24 12.71 -19.28
C VAL A 230 8.65 13.11 -18.86
N ASP A 231 8.86 14.33 -18.39
CA ASP A 231 10.19 14.85 -18.03
C ASP A 231 10.71 14.19 -16.75
N GLU A 232 9.88 14.06 -15.74
CA GLU A 232 10.21 13.38 -14.46
C GLU A 232 10.41 11.90 -14.69
N TRP A 233 9.54 11.27 -15.45
CA TRP A 233 9.66 9.87 -15.84
C TRP A 233 10.96 9.59 -16.58
N LYS A 234 11.32 10.42 -17.56
CA LYS A 234 12.55 10.30 -18.31
C LYS A 234 13.78 10.48 -17.42
N LYS A 235 13.74 11.41 -16.46
CA LYS A 235 14.78 11.60 -15.45
C LYS A 235 14.93 10.33 -14.60
N MET A 236 13.82 9.81 -14.09
CA MET A 236 13.78 8.57 -13.29
C MET A 236 14.34 7.38 -14.06
N MET A 237 13.86 7.12 -15.27
CA MET A 237 14.29 5.98 -16.08
C MET A 237 15.75 6.10 -16.54
N THR A 238 16.28 7.32 -16.73
CA THR A 238 17.69 7.53 -16.98
C THR A 238 18.54 7.08 -15.80
N ARG A 239 18.14 7.41 -14.57
CA ARG A 239 18.82 6.95 -13.33
C ARG A 239 18.75 5.43 -13.20
N VAL A 240 17.55 4.86 -13.34
CA VAL A 240 17.34 3.40 -13.29
C VAL A 240 18.21 2.67 -14.28
N ASN A 241 18.29 3.14 -15.53
CA ASN A 241 19.13 2.54 -16.57
C ASN A 241 20.64 2.61 -16.25
N GLN A 242 21.06 3.60 -15.48
CA GLN A 242 22.44 3.75 -15.00
C GLN A 242 22.73 2.94 -13.72
N GLY A 243 21.75 2.22 -13.17
CA GLY A 243 21.89 1.49 -11.91
C GLY A 243 21.81 2.36 -10.66
N LEU A 244 21.36 3.60 -10.81
CA LEU A 244 21.16 4.53 -9.71
C LEU A 244 19.74 4.38 -9.13
N PRO A 245 19.52 4.79 -7.87
CA PRO A 245 18.18 4.88 -7.31
C PRO A 245 17.25 5.72 -8.18
N PRO A 246 15.97 5.38 -8.30
CA PRO A 246 15.01 6.08 -9.16
C PRO A 246 14.73 7.52 -8.72
N THR A 247 14.91 7.82 -7.42
CA THR A 247 14.74 9.14 -6.79
C THR A 247 16.07 9.64 -6.20
N ASP A 248 16.16 10.93 -5.89
CA ASP A 248 17.35 11.51 -5.26
C ASP A 248 17.39 11.24 -3.75
N GLU A 249 16.23 11.03 -3.13
CA GLU A 249 16.04 10.76 -1.70
C GLU A 249 14.88 9.78 -1.48
N ASP A 250 14.79 9.22 -0.28
CA ASP A 250 13.67 8.39 0.11
C ASP A 250 12.42 9.26 0.26
N ILE A 251 11.28 8.73 -0.15
CA ILE A 251 9.98 9.38 0.04
C ILE A 251 9.19 8.54 1.03
N VAL A 252 9.00 9.11 2.22
CA VAL A 252 8.25 8.46 3.30
C VAL A 252 7.07 9.35 3.66
N ASP A 253 5.88 8.78 3.64
CA ASP A 253 4.74 9.42 4.25
C ASP A 253 4.77 9.18 5.76
N GLU A 254 5.12 10.22 6.51
CA GLU A 254 5.25 10.14 7.97
C GLU A 254 3.91 9.91 8.68
N MET A 255 2.78 10.20 8.03
CA MET A 255 1.44 10.05 8.63
C MET A 255 1.00 8.59 8.64
N SER A 256 1.16 7.89 7.52
CA SER A 256 0.84 6.46 7.38
C SER A 256 2.05 5.57 7.64
N ASN A 257 3.21 6.14 7.92
CA ASN A 257 4.49 5.44 8.00
C ASN A 257 4.85 4.63 6.73
N THR A 258 4.37 4.95 5.55
CA THR A 258 4.59 4.18 4.33
C THR A 258 5.78 4.71 3.54
N VAL A 259 6.71 3.84 3.16
CA VAL A 259 7.81 4.17 2.24
C VAL A 259 7.32 4.12 0.81
N LEU A 260 7.09 5.28 0.20
CA LEU A 260 6.60 5.41 -1.17
C LEU A 260 7.71 5.26 -2.21
N ALA A 261 8.96 5.66 -1.86
CA ALA A 261 10.15 5.42 -2.67
C ALA A 261 11.37 5.21 -1.76
N THR A 262 12.32 4.36 -2.18
CA THR A 262 13.57 4.15 -1.44
C THR A 262 14.78 4.17 -2.36
N THR A 263 15.84 4.78 -1.86
CA THR A 263 17.16 4.83 -2.49
C THR A 263 18.11 3.75 -1.96
N GLY A 264 17.61 2.83 -1.11
CA GLY A 264 18.44 1.86 -0.43
C GLY A 264 19.29 2.50 0.69
N SER A 265 18.77 3.53 1.32
CA SER A 265 19.46 4.26 2.41
C SER A 265 19.60 3.44 3.70
N GLY A 266 18.97 2.26 3.74
CA GLY A 266 18.84 1.45 4.96
C GLY A 266 17.74 1.94 5.90
N GLN A 267 17.00 2.97 5.52
CA GLN A 267 15.78 3.35 6.21
C GLN A 267 14.72 2.29 5.94
N THR A 268 14.69 1.31 6.80
CA THR A 268 13.56 0.42 6.88
C THR A 268 12.43 1.19 7.55
N HIS A 269 11.25 0.99 7.02
CA HIS A 269 10.04 1.36 7.70
C HIS A 269 10.09 0.71 9.09
N SER A 270 10.15 1.49 10.14
CA SER A 270 10.01 0.98 11.50
C SER A 270 8.67 1.47 12.04
N SER A 271 7.74 0.54 12.17
CA SER A 271 6.49 0.76 12.88
C SER A 271 6.70 0.92 14.39
N THR A 272 7.94 0.82 14.87
CA THR A 272 8.27 0.95 16.28
C THR A 272 9.11 2.19 16.56
N ASN A 273 8.85 2.83 17.68
CA ASN A 273 9.68 3.89 18.25
C ASN A 273 10.99 3.31 18.81
N GLU A 274 11.97 4.17 19.13
CA GLU A 274 13.24 3.76 19.76
C GLU A 274 13.05 3.02 21.09
N ASP A 275 11.92 3.21 21.77
CA ASP A 275 11.55 2.52 23.02
C ASP A 275 10.85 1.18 22.81
N GLY A 276 10.67 0.74 21.55
CA GLY A 276 10.02 -0.53 21.19
C GLY A 276 8.49 -0.47 21.17
N THR A 277 7.88 0.70 21.36
CA THR A 277 6.44 0.88 21.19
C THR A 277 6.09 1.04 19.71
N GLN A 278 4.93 0.54 19.29
CA GLN A 278 4.47 0.72 17.91
C GLN A 278 4.21 2.20 17.62
N LYS A 279 4.74 2.69 16.50
CA LYS A 279 4.32 3.98 15.96
C LYS A 279 2.88 3.84 15.50
N LYS A 280 1.99 4.64 16.07
CA LYS A 280 0.65 4.79 15.49
C LYS A 280 0.75 5.72 14.29
N ALA A 281 0.13 5.33 13.17
CA ALA A 281 -0.06 6.23 12.04
C ALA A 281 -0.82 7.48 12.52
N LYS A 282 -0.36 8.66 12.14
CA LYS A 282 -1.07 9.90 12.44
C LYS A 282 -2.33 9.96 11.58
N ARG A 283 -3.45 10.22 12.21
CA ARG A 283 -4.72 10.38 11.51
C ARG A 283 -4.82 11.77 10.87
N THR A 284 -5.54 11.85 9.77
CA THR A 284 -5.99 13.10 9.16
C THR A 284 -7.49 13.27 9.38
N GLY A 285 -7.98 14.48 9.26
CA GLY A 285 -9.39 14.83 9.43
C GLY A 285 -9.63 15.83 10.55
N SER A 286 -10.88 16.17 10.78
CA SER A 286 -11.31 17.23 11.68
C SER A 286 -12.15 16.68 12.84
N VAL A 287 -11.89 17.18 14.04
CA VAL A 287 -12.66 16.85 15.24
C VAL A 287 -13.16 18.12 15.93
N ALA A 288 -14.46 18.24 16.12
CA ALA A 288 -15.04 19.29 16.96
C ALA A 288 -15.11 18.78 18.41
N VAL A 289 -14.37 19.39 19.32
CA VAL A 289 -14.44 19.12 20.75
C VAL A 289 -15.34 20.13 21.42
N ARG A 290 -16.33 19.68 22.16
CA ARG A 290 -17.29 20.52 22.89
C ARG A 290 -17.25 20.17 24.37
N ASN A 291 -16.94 21.19 25.18
CA ASN A 291 -16.95 21.05 26.63
C ASN A 291 -18.40 21.02 27.14
N GLY A 292 -18.88 19.84 27.55
CA GLY A 292 -20.21 19.61 28.08
C GLY A 292 -20.24 19.30 29.59
N ASN A 293 -19.10 19.44 30.31
CA ASN A 293 -19.02 19.23 31.76
C ASN A 293 -18.71 20.54 32.56
N GLY A 294 -18.48 21.64 31.85
CA GLY A 294 -18.23 22.94 32.47
C GLY A 294 -16.86 23.09 33.15
N ILE A 295 -15.97 22.13 33.07
CA ILE A 295 -14.63 22.19 33.66
C ILE A 295 -13.74 23.07 32.76
N THR A 296 -13.17 24.12 33.36
CA THR A 296 -12.25 25.00 32.62
C THR A 296 -11.00 24.24 32.20
N GLY A 297 -10.65 24.31 30.92
CA GLY A 297 -9.46 23.63 30.34
C GLY A 297 -9.73 22.22 29.82
N ALA A 298 -10.89 21.60 30.16
CA ALA A 298 -11.21 20.25 29.70
C ALA A 298 -11.17 20.09 28.15
N GLY A 299 -11.73 21.09 27.45
CA GLY A 299 -11.70 21.09 25.98
C GLY A 299 -10.27 21.17 25.41
N THR A 300 -9.40 21.96 26.02
CA THR A 300 -7.99 22.08 25.59
C THR A 300 -7.23 20.79 25.81
N GLU A 301 -7.36 20.19 26.99
CA GLU A 301 -6.68 18.91 27.30
C GLU A 301 -7.15 17.76 26.39
N ALA A 302 -8.44 17.68 26.12
CA ALA A 302 -8.98 16.71 25.20
C ALA A 302 -8.49 16.94 23.75
N SER A 303 -8.41 18.22 23.33
CA SER A 303 -7.88 18.59 22.03
C SER A 303 -6.44 18.15 21.86
N GLU A 304 -5.57 18.40 22.84
CA GLU A 304 -4.16 18.00 22.80
C GLU A 304 -4.02 16.47 22.60
N ARG A 305 -4.80 15.64 23.31
CA ARG A 305 -4.78 14.19 23.15
C ARG A 305 -5.25 13.73 21.77
N ILE A 306 -6.19 14.43 21.17
CA ILE A 306 -6.72 14.12 19.84
C ILE A 306 -5.76 14.60 18.74
N GLU A 307 -5.12 15.75 18.93
CA GLU A 307 -4.06 16.28 18.05
C GLU A 307 -2.82 15.36 18.01
N GLU A 308 -2.50 14.68 19.11
CA GLU A 308 -1.45 13.66 19.15
C GLU A 308 -1.73 12.47 18.22
N LEU A 309 -3.01 12.18 17.91
CA LEU A 309 -3.41 11.21 16.91
C LEU A 309 -3.26 11.74 15.47
N GLY A 310 -3.08 13.06 15.29
CA GLY A 310 -2.91 13.71 13.99
C GLY A 310 -4.14 14.47 13.48
N TYR A 311 -5.26 14.49 14.22
CA TYR A 311 -6.45 15.24 13.82
C TYR A 311 -6.27 16.75 13.96
N SER A 312 -6.94 17.50 13.08
CA SER A 312 -7.16 18.94 13.27
C SER A 312 -8.33 19.15 14.23
N VAL A 313 -8.13 19.88 15.32
CA VAL A 313 -9.14 20.01 16.36
C VAL A 313 -9.63 21.45 16.50
N GLU A 314 -10.95 21.61 16.53
CA GLU A 314 -11.63 22.84 16.92
C GLU A 314 -12.32 22.63 18.26
N SER A 315 -11.98 23.42 19.28
CA SER A 315 -12.56 23.31 20.60
C SER A 315 -13.54 24.45 20.90
N GLY A 316 -14.60 24.14 21.67
CA GLY A 316 -15.61 25.08 22.10
C GLY A 316 -16.45 24.54 23.25
N ASN A 317 -17.49 25.28 23.65
CA ASN A 317 -18.46 24.79 24.64
C ASN A 317 -19.60 24.05 23.94
N ALA A 318 -20.17 23.06 24.64
CA ALA A 318 -21.42 22.44 24.24
C ALA A 318 -22.60 23.41 24.53
N ASP A 319 -23.76 23.04 24.07
CA ASP A 319 -25.01 23.75 24.31
C ASP A 319 -25.48 23.70 25.80
N SER A 320 -24.95 22.72 26.53
CA SER A 320 -25.21 22.49 27.96
C SER A 320 -23.93 21.98 28.65
N PHE A 321 -23.89 22.09 30.01
CA PHE A 321 -22.77 21.58 30.83
C PHE A 321 -23.21 20.41 31.73
N ASP A 322 -24.24 19.71 31.37
CA ASP A 322 -24.81 18.62 32.17
C ASP A 322 -24.76 17.26 31.47
N TYR A 323 -23.85 17.13 30.50
CA TYR A 323 -23.61 15.85 29.82
C TYR A 323 -23.05 14.82 30.82
N PRO A 324 -23.74 13.67 31.02
CA PRO A 324 -23.33 12.69 32.03
C PRO A 324 -22.15 11.84 31.58
N LYS A 325 -21.95 11.71 30.26
CA LYS A 325 -20.93 10.86 29.62
C LYS A 325 -20.30 11.59 28.46
N THR A 326 -19.02 11.33 28.29
CA THR A 326 -18.29 11.72 27.09
C THR A 326 -18.76 10.90 25.90
N LEU A 327 -19.01 11.55 24.78
CA LEU A 327 -19.48 10.95 23.54
C LEU A 327 -18.51 11.27 22.40
N VAL A 328 -18.23 10.31 21.57
CA VAL A 328 -17.52 10.48 20.30
C VAL A 328 -18.47 10.08 19.18
N ILE A 329 -18.93 11.06 18.41
CA ILE A 329 -20.06 10.95 17.49
C ILE A 329 -19.55 11.01 16.06
N TYR A 330 -20.02 10.11 15.20
CA TYR A 330 -19.69 10.02 13.78
C TYR A 330 -20.96 9.82 12.94
N ASP A 331 -20.96 10.28 11.69
CA ASP A 331 -22.11 10.15 10.78
C ASP A 331 -22.02 8.90 9.90
N ASP A 332 -20.81 8.52 9.47
CA ASP A 332 -20.56 7.40 8.56
C ASP A 332 -20.06 6.15 9.32
N GLU A 333 -20.65 4.98 9.04
CA GLU A 333 -20.27 3.70 9.65
C GLU A 333 -18.78 3.37 9.40
N ALA A 334 -18.23 3.77 8.26
CA ALA A 334 -16.81 3.63 7.96
C ALA A 334 -15.88 4.35 8.96
N LYS A 335 -16.41 5.31 9.70
CA LYS A 335 -15.68 6.07 10.73
C LYS A 335 -15.80 5.48 12.15
N ALA A 336 -16.52 4.37 12.33
CA ALA A 336 -16.80 3.79 13.66
C ALA A 336 -15.54 3.39 14.43
N SER A 337 -14.58 2.73 13.75
CA SER A 337 -13.30 2.31 14.33
C SER A 337 -12.48 3.52 14.81
N ARG A 338 -12.42 4.55 14.00
CA ARG A 338 -11.70 5.79 14.31
C ARG A 338 -12.34 6.59 15.44
N ALA A 339 -13.67 6.61 15.51
CA ALA A 339 -14.38 7.19 16.64
C ALA A 339 -14.07 6.44 17.95
N GLN A 340 -13.92 5.12 17.89
CA GLN A 340 -13.51 4.32 19.04
C GLN A 340 -12.06 4.63 19.43
N GLU A 341 -11.15 4.78 18.48
CA GLU A 341 -9.75 5.18 18.74
C GLU A 341 -9.66 6.54 19.45
N ILE A 342 -10.49 7.52 19.04
CA ILE A 342 -10.58 8.81 19.72
C ILE A 342 -11.07 8.63 21.17
N ALA A 343 -12.09 7.80 21.39
CA ALA A 343 -12.60 7.50 22.75
C ALA A 343 -11.51 6.83 23.61
N ASP A 344 -10.76 5.90 23.04
CA ASP A 344 -9.66 5.20 23.73
C ASP A 344 -8.52 6.15 24.09
N ALA A 345 -8.14 7.07 23.20
CA ALA A 345 -7.13 8.09 23.46
C ALA A 345 -7.54 9.08 24.55
N LEU A 346 -8.81 9.40 24.62
CA LEU A 346 -9.38 10.19 25.69
C LEU A 346 -9.41 9.44 27.04
N GLY A 347 -9.39 8.10 27.00
CA GLY A 347 -9.49 7.23 28.17
C GLY A 347 -10.88 7.17 28.79
N VAL A 348 -11.84 7.86 28.18
CA VAL A 348 -13.26 7.91 28.58
C VAL A 348 -14.12 8.12 27.33
N GLY A 349 -15.40 7.78 27.44
CA GLY A 349 -16.37 8.03 26.38
C GLY A 349 -16.76 6.77 25.63
N LYS A 350 -17.67 6.96 24.71
CA LYS A 350 -18.19 5.91 23.84
C LYS A 350 -18.40 6.46 22.43
N ALA A 351 -17.86 5.72 21.46
CA ALA A 351 -18.17 5.94 20.06
C ALA A 351 -19.63 5.61 19.77
N MET A 352 -20.33 6.50 19.07
CA MET A 352 -21.72 6.29 18.68
C MET A 352 -22.03 6.92 17.33
N LYS A 353 -22.82 6.22 16.54
CA LYS A 353 -23.33 6.76 15.29
C LYS A 353 -24.35 7.86 15.58
N ASN A 354 -24.25 8.96 14.83
CA ASN A 354 -25.23 10.04 14.90
C ASN A 354 -26.60 9.54 14.43
N ASP A 355 -27.59 9.74 15.24
CA ASP A 355 -29.00 9.44 14.91
C ASP A 355 -29.77 10.66 14.34
N GLY A 356 -29.02 11.73 14.02
CA GLY A 356 -29.55 13.02 13.55
C GLY A 356 -29.79 14.02 14.67
N SER A 357 -29.48 13.68 15.93
CA SER A 357 -29.64 14.58 17.08
C SER A 357 -28.54 15.62 17.20
N TYR A 358 -27.38 15.38 16.55
CA TYR A 358 -26.20 16.25 16.59
C TYR A 358 -25.91 16.84 15.23
N LEU A 359 -25.64 18.15 15.18
CA LEU A 359 -25.25 18.86 13.97
C LEU A 359 -23.79 19.31 14.10
N PHE A 360 -22.94 18.86 13.18
CA PHE A 360 -21.54 19.25 13.08
C PHE A 360 -21.03 19.09 11.64
N GLU A 361 -19.99 19.84 11.29
CA GLU A 361 -19.39 19.83 9.93
C GLU A 361 -18.05 19.09 9.90
N SER A 362 -17.49 18.79 11.09
CA SER A 362 -16.24 18.02 11.23
C SER A 362 -16.46 16.53 10.98
N ASP A 363 -15.38 15.76 10.83
CA ASP A 363 -15.48 14.30 10.67
C ASP A 363 -16.00 13.59 11.91
N PHE A 364 -15.68 14.16 13.09
CA PHE A 364 -16.14 13.67 14.39
C PHE A 364 -16.57 14.82 15.30
N LEU A 365 -17.52 14.54 16.16
CA LEU A 365 -17.90 15.44 17.27
C LEU A 365 -17.62 14.73 18.60
N VAL A 366 -16.79 15.36 19.44
CA VAL A 366 -16.57 14.94 20.83
C VAL A 366 -17.30 15.87 21.77
N VAL A 367 -18.17 15.32 22.62
CA VAL A 367 -18.82 16.08 23.70
C VAL A 367 -18.32 15.52 25.03
N LEU A 368 -17.58 16.34 25.77
CA LEU A 368 -17.04 15.95 27.07
C LEU A 368 -18.12 15.94 28.15
N GLY A 369 -18.27 14.81 28.82
CA GLY A 369 -19.22 14.64 29.91
C GLY A 369 -18.58 14.69 31.29
N SER A 370 -19.38 14.50 32.34
CA SER A 370 -18.93 14.53 33.74
C SER A 370 -17.99 13.38 34.14
N ASP A 371 -17.81 12.39 33.26
CA ASP A 371 -16.83 11.30 33.41
C ASP A 371 -15.42 11.72 32.95
N TRP A 372 -15.25 12.82 32.24
CA TRP A 372 -13.98 13.46 31.99
C TRP A 372 -13.46 14.15 33.27
N LYS A 373 -12.24 13.83 33.70
CA LYS A 373 -11.65 14.34 34.96
C LYS A 373 -10.34 15.03 34.68
#